data_ae5293a8f6b138d8c83cb853afa32808
#
_entry.id   ae5293a8f6b138d8c83cb853afa32808
#
_cell.length_a   1.000
_cell.length_b   1.000
_cell.length_c   1.000
_cell.angle_alpha   90.00
_cell.angle_beta   90.00
_cell.angle_gamma   90.00
#
_symmetry.space_group_name_H-M   'P 1'
#
loop_
_entity.id
_entity.type
_entity.pdbx_description
1 polymer ?
#
loop_
_entity_poly.entity_id
_entity_poly.type
_entity_poly.pdbx_seq_one_letter_code
_entity_poly.pdbx_strand_id
1 'polypeptide(L)'
;MLTKKYQAVRERSRILEDVLMQNKYAVYEEALAEGLIPAMGCTEPIAIAYCAAVCREQLGAFPEQIEIWVSRNIIKNVKSVVVPNTNKMKGIEVACAAGVVAAHSERQLEVLAYINQEEKAEIKALAESGKINIHVSEEPDIFYIRIFLAAGGNNAEVTI
;
A
#
# COMPACT_ATOMS: atom_id res chain seq x y z
N MET A 1 15.08 62.13 7.94
CA MET A 1 14.50 61.38 9.09
C MET A 1 13.25 60.57 8.74
N LEU A 2 12.53 60.88 7.67
CA LEU A 2 11.33 60.17 7.17
C LEU A 2 11.63 58.80 6.56
N THR A 3 12.82 58.59 5.97
CA THR A 3 13.22 57.34 5.27
C THR A 3 13.37 56.11 6.18
N LYS A 4 13.91 56.26 7.39
CA LYS A 4 14.07 55.17 8.37
C LYS A 4 12.74 54.67 8.94
N LYS A 5 11.80 55.61 9.14
CA LYS A 5 10.46 55.28 9.65
C LYS A 5 9.64 54.50 8.61
N TYR A 6 9.79 54.87 7.33
CA TYR A 6 9.12 54.16 6.23
C TYR A 6 9.70 52.77 5.98
N GLN A 7 10.99 52.60 6.13
CA GLN A 7 11.64 51.27 6.03
C GLN A 7 11.19 50.34 7.16
N ALA A 8 11.13 50.85 8.39
CA ALA A 8 10.65 50.03 9.52
C ALA A 8 9.17 49.61 9.41
N VAL A 9 8.32 50.47 8.82
CA VAL A 9 6.90 50.13 8.57
C VAL A 9 6.81 49.05 7.47
N ARG A 10 7.57 49.16 6.38
CA ARG A 10 7.62 48.18 5.33
C ARG A 10 8.14 46.79 5.80
N GLU A 11 9.16 46.78 6.65
CA GLU A 11 9.71 45.59 7.24
C GLU A 11 8.69 44.86 8.14
N ARG A 12 7.96 45.61 8.96
CA ARG A 12 6.87 45.08 9.79
C ARG A 12 5.70 44.54 8.98
N SER A 13 5.30 45.26 7.89
CA SER A 13 4.27 44.76 6.97
C SER A 13 4.67 43.44 6.32
N ARG A 14 5.92 43.35 5.89
CA ARG A 14 6.47 42.12 5.26
C ARG A 14 6.50 40.93 6.23
N ILE A 15 6.95 41.14 7.46
CA ILE A 15 6.93 40.11 8.51
C ILE A 15 5.50 39.69 8.84
N LEU A 16 4.54 40.64 8.89
CA LEU A 16 3.13 40.32 9.11
C LEU A 16 2.52 39.52 7.92
N GLU A 17 2.87 39.91 6.70
CA GLU A 17 2.44 39.21 5.49
C GLU A 17 3.04 37.78 5.47
N ASP A 18 4.32 37.61 5.81
CA ASP A 18 4.99 36.30 5.88
C ASP A 18 4.37 35.42 6.98
N VAL A 19 4.07 35.98 8.16
CA VAL A 19 3.41 35.26 9.27
C VAL A 19 1.96 34.89 8.93
N LEU A 20 1.22 35.81 8.27
CA LEU A 20 -0.14 35.53 7.81
C LEU A 20 -0.17 34.49 6.67
N MET A 21 0.82 34.50 5.79
CA MET A 21 0.96 33.51 4.72
C MET A 21 1.34 32.13 5.29
N GLN A 22 2.27 32.06 6.25
CA GLN A 22 2.58 30.81 6.97
C GLN A 22 1.34 30.25 7.67
N ASN A 23 0.58 31.09 8.35
CA ASN A 23 -0.65 30.65 9.04
C ASN A 23 -1.78 30.25 8.06
N LYS A 24 -1.80 30.80 6.84
CA LYS A 24 -2.79 30.48 5.82
C LYS A 24 -2.67 29.03 5.32
N TYR A 25 -1.48 28.47 5.29
CA TYR A 25 -1.21 27.11 4.80
C TYR A 25 -1.10 26.07 5.90
N ALA A 26 -1.03 26.46 7.18
CA ALA A 26 -0.88 25.53 8.30
C ALA A 26 -1.95 24.42 8.31
N VAL A 27 -3.20 24.77 8.03
CA VAL A 27 -4.31 23.79 7.94
C VAL A 27 -4.13 22.81 6.78
N TYR A 28 -3.57 23.28 5.65
CA TYR A 28 -3.28 22.39 4.52
C TYR A 28 -2.07 21.51 4.78
N GLU A 29 -1.04 22.02 5.46
CA GLU A 29 0.13 21.25 5.88
C GLU A 29 -0.25 20.16 6.88
N GLU A 30 -1.12 20.49 7.84
CA GLU A 30 -1.66 19.54 8.80
C GLU A 30 -2.51 18.45 8.11
N ALA A 31 -3.42 18.85 7.23
CA ALA A 31 -4.23 17.89 6.45
C ALA A 31 -3.37 16.99 5.54
N LEU A 32 -2.30 17.53 4.94
CA LEU A 32 -1.35 16.76 4.16
C LEU A 32 -0.55 15.79 5.06
N ALA A 33 -0.10 16.24 6.23
CA ALA A 33 0.64 15.40 7.17
C ALA A 33 -0.20 14.23 7.71
N GLU A 34 -1.50 14.44 7.92
CA GLU A 34 -2.44 13.38 8.30
C GLU A 34 -2.80 12.43 7.15
N GLY A 35 -2.93 12.97 5.92
CA GLY A 35 -3.39 12.22 4.76
C GLY A 35 -2.31 11.55 3.92
N LEU A 36 -1.04 11.96 4.05
CA LEU A 36 0.07 11.41 3.28
C LEU A 36 0.72 10.24 4.01
N ILE A 37 0.53 9.05 3.47
CA ILE A 37 1.19 7.83 3.95
C ILE A 37 2.24 7.43 2.91
N PRO A 38 3.51 7.19 3.29
CA PRO A 38 4.53 6.68 2.37
C PRO A 38 4.07 5.39 1.70
N ALA A 39 4.24 5.28 0.40
CA ALA A 39 3.93 4.08 -0.37
C ALA A 39 5.05 3.79 -1.38
N MET A 40 5.32 2.50 -1.63
CA MET A 40 6.43 2.06 -2.48
C MET A 40 6.13 2.07 -3.98
N GLY A 41 5.00 2.58 -4.41
CA GLY A 41 4.61 2.58 -5.82
C GLY A 41 3.11 2.51 -6.03
N CYS A 42 2.67 1.72 -7.01
CA CYS A 42 1.25 1.56 -7.30
C CYS A 42 0.50 0.92 -6.12
N THR A 43 -0.56 1.57 -5.65
CA THR A 43 -1.27 1.21 -4.43
C THR A 43 -2.04 -0.10 -4.54
N GLU A 44 -2.56 -0.47 -5.71
CA GLU A 44 -3.36 -1.68 -5.86
C GLU A 44 -2.56 -2.99 -5.65
N PRO A 45 -1.37 -3.19 -6.22
CA PRO A 45 -0.53 -4.35 -5.87
C PRO A 45 -0.13 -4.37 -4.39
N ILE A 46 0.13 -3.20 -3.80
CA ILE A 46 0.48 -3.07 -2.38
C ILE A 46 -0.71 -3.45 -1.50
N ALA A 47 -1.93 -3.03 -1.85
CA ALA A 47 -3.14 -3.38 -1.11
C ALA A 47 -3.41 -4.91 -1.14
N ILE A 48 -3.19 -5.57 -2.29
CA ILE A 48 -3.26 -7.03 -2.37
C ILE A 48 -2.22 -7.67 -1.45
N ALA A 49 -0.97 -7.20 -1.51
CA ALA A 49 0.11 -7.73 -0.66
C ALA A 49 -0.19 -7.49 0.83
N TYR A 50 -0.69 -6.32 1.20
CA TYR A 50 -1.09 -6.00 2.56
C TYR A 50 -2.22 -6.90 3.07
N CYS A 51 -3.29 -7.06 2.27
CA CYS A 51 -4.39 -7.96 2.58
C CYS A 51 -3.90 -9.40 2.79
N ALA A 52 -3.00 -9.88 1.93
CA ALA A 52 -2.40 -11.20 2.02
C ALA A 52 -1.49 -11.36 3.26
N ALA A 53 -0.72 -10.32 3.62
CA ALA A 53 0.13 -10.33 4.81
C ALA A 53 -0.70 -10.42 6.09
N VAL A 54 -1.74 -9.58 6.22
CA VAL A 54 -2.68 -9.63 7.36
C VAL A 54 -3.32 -11.01 7.48
N CYS A 55 -3.82 -11.55 6.35
CA CYS A 55 -4.46 -12.86 6.32
C CYS A 55 -3.48 -13.99 6.73
N ARG A 56 -2.21 -13.91 6.26
CA ARG A 56 -1.14 -14.85 6.59
C ARG A 56 -0.78 -14.82 8.08
N GLU A 57 -0.71 -13.64 8.67
CA GLU A 57 -0.46 -13.47 10.11
C GLU A 57 -1.61 -14.01 10.95
N GLN A 58 -2.86 -13.77 10.54
CA GLN A 58 -4.03 -14.34 11.22
C GLN A 58 -4.08 -15.85 11.14
N LEU A 59 -3.70 -16.46 9.99
CA LEU A 59 -3.61 -17.90 9.83
C LEU A 59 -2.52 -18.53 10.73
N GLY A 60 -1.42 -17.83 10.95
CA GLY A 60 -0.29 -18.28 11.77
C GLY A 60 0.53 -19.41 11.16
N ALA A 61 0.23 -19.84 9.91
CA ALA A 61 0.91 -20.93 9.21
C ALA A 61 1.07 -20.60 7.72
N PHE A 62 2.06 -21.18 7.02
CA PHE A 62 2.18 -21.02 5.57
C PHE A 62 0.99 -21.69 4.88
N PRO A 63 0.26 -21.00 3.96
CA PRO A 63 -0.98 -21.53 3.42
C PRO A 63 -0.74 -22.66 2.42
N GLU A 64 -1.64 -23.64 2.47
CA GLU A 64 -1.75 -24.74 1.50
C GLU A 64 -2.73 -24.38 0.38
N GLN A 65 -3.75 -23.57 0.72
CA GLN A 65 -4.77 -23.07 -0.20
C GLN A 65 -4.84 -21.56 -0.13
N ILE A 66 -4.92 -20.92 -1.29
CA ILE A 66 -4.98 -19.46 -1.43
C ILE A 66 -6.08 -19.12 -2.44
N GLU A 67 -7.11 -18.43 -1.97
CA GLU A 67 -8.20 -17.93 -2.80
C GLU A 67 -8.24 -16.39 -2.71
N ILE A 68 -8.34 -15.71 -3.83
CA ILE A 68 -8.42 -14.26 -3.88
C ILE A 68 -9.59 -13.81 -4.77
N TRP A 69 -10.47 -12.99 -4.22
CA TRP A 69 -11.54 -12.31 -4.96
C TRP A 69 -11.20 -10.84 -5.08
N VAL A 70 -11.23 -10.32 -6.30
CA VAL A 70 -10.90 -8.91 -6.58
C VAL A 70 -11.90 -8.30 -7.55
N SER A 71 -12.15 -7.00 -7.41
CA SER A 71 -13.00 -6.27 -8.34
C SER A 71 -12.38 -6.28 -9.75
N ARG A 72 -13.23 -6.12 -10.76
CA ARG A 72 -12.79 -6.03 -12.17
C ARG A 72 -11.80 -4.88 -12.39
N ASN A 73 -11.94 -3.80 -11.61
CA ASN A 73 -11.04 -2.66 -11.68
C ASN A 73 -9.62 -3.03 -11.18
N ILE A 74 -9.52 -3.75 -10.07
CA ILE A 74 -8.25 -4.27 -9.55
C ILE A 74 -7.58 -5.20 -10.58
N ILE A 75 -8.33 -6.13 -11.19
CA ILE A 75 -7.79 -7.02 -12.24
C ILE A 75 -7.20 -6.20 -13.38
N LYS A 76 -7.96 -5.24 -13.91
CA LYS A 76 -7.53 -4.37 -15.01
C LYS A 76 -6.24 -3.62 -14.67
N ASN A 77 -6.15 -3.08 -13.48
CA ASN A 77 -5.05 -2.20 -13.06
C ASN A 77 -3.79 -2.99 -12.66
N VAL A 78 -3.92 -4.18 -12.07
CA VAL A 78 -2.76 -4.92 -11.52
C VAL A 78 -2.15 -5.90 -12.52
N LYS A 79 -2.90 -6.44 -13.47
CA LYS A 79 -2.48 -7.51 -14.40
C LYS A 79 -1.08 -7.31 -15.03
N SER A 80 -0.70 -6.08 -15.35
CA SER A 80 0.57 -5.77 -16.02
C SER A 80 1.49 -4.86 -15.21
N VAL A 81 1.11 -4.52 -13.98
CA VAL A 81 1.88 -3.62 -13.12
C VAL A 81 2.96 -4.39 -12.40
N VAL A 82 4.13 -3.79 -12.31
CA VAL A 82 5.26 -4.32 -11.55
C VAL A 82 4.95 -4.23 -10.06
N VAL A 83 5.05 -5.35 -9.37
CA VAL A 83 4.97 -5.41 -7.91
C VAL A 83 6.29 -4.87 -7.34
N PRO A 84 6.25 -3.88 -6.43
CA PRO A 84 7.46 -3.29 -5.86
C PRO A 84 8.38 -4.33 -5.23
N ASN A 85 9.67 -4.13 -5.35
CA ASN A 85 10.74 -4.93 -4.75
C ASN A 85 10.75 -6.44 -5.08
N THR A 86 10.10 -6.87 -6.18
CA THR A 86 10.01 -8.29 -6.59
C THR A 86 10.83 -8.63 -7.84
N ASN A 87 11.95 -7.94 -8.12
CA ASN A 87 12.73 -8.15 -9.36
C ASN A 87 11.90 -7.95 -10.65
N LYS A 88 11.01 -6.95 -10.66
CA LYS A 88 10.13 -6.58 -11.78
C LYS A 88 9.06 -7.62 -12.14
N MET A 89 8.75 -8.55 -11.27
CA MET A 89 7.62 -9.45 -11.44
C MET A 89 6.29 -8.67 -11.42
N LYS A 90 5.26 -9.21 -12.06
CA LYS A 90 3.99 -8.52 -12.31
C LYS A 90 2.80 -9.42 -11.98
N GLY A 91 1.66 -8.78 -11.72
CA GLY A 91 0.38 -9.47 -11.63
C GLY A 91 -0.12 -9.67 -10.21
N ILE A 92 -1.36 -10.15 -10.13
CA ILE A 92 -2.09 -10.36 -8.88
C ILE A 92 -1.47 -11.50 -8.08
N GLU A 93 -1.07 -12.58 -8.76
CA GLU A 93 -0.43 -13.74 -8.15
C GLU A 93 0.86 -13.34 -7.42
N VAL A 94 1.67 -12.50 -8.06
CA VAL A 94 2.92 -12.01 -7.47
C VAL A 94 2.65 -11.10 -6.28
N ALA A 95 1.66 -10.20 -6.37
CA ALA A 95 1.30 -9.32 -5.27
C ALA A 95 0.79 -10.11 -4.05
N CYS A 96 -0.08 -11.11 -4.29
CA CYS A 96 -0.57 -11.99 -3.24
C CYS A 96 0.56 -12.83 -2.63
N ALA A 97 1.39 -13.48 -3.47
CA ALA A 97 2.53 -14.26 -3.02
C ALA A 97 3.52 -13.42 -2.19
N ALA A 98 3.77 -12.18 -2.60
CA ALA A 98 4.66 -11.27 -1.88
C ALA A 98 4.14 -10.96 -0.46
N GLY A 99 2.83 -10.73 -0.30
CA GLY A 99 2.23 -10.54 1.02
C GLY A 99 2.27 -11.80 1.89
N VAL A 100 1.98 -12.98 1.30
CA VAL A 100 2.04 -14.27 2.00
C VAL A 100 3.45 -14.60 2.49
N VAL A 101 4.47 -14.33 1.68
CA VAL A 101 5.87 -14.69 2.01
C VAL A 101 6.46 -13.65 2.98
N ALA A 102 6.34 -12.35 2.69
CA ALA A 102 6.92 -11.29 3.52
C ALA A 102 6.21 -11.15 4.87
N ALA A 103 4.87 -11.22 4.90
CA ALA A 103 4.03 -11.19 6.10
C ALA A 103 4.36 -10.06 7.09
N HIS A 104 4.61 -8.85 6.58
CA HIS A 104 4.92 -7.64 7.36
C HIS A 104 3.77 -6.63 7.37
N SER A 105 2.59 -7.04 7.88
CA SER A 105 1.38 -6.22 7.84
C SER A 105 1.49 -4.92 8.65
N GLU A 106 2.31 -4.90 9.70
CA GLU A 106 2.58 -3.72 10.52
C GLU A 106 3.12 -2.53 9.73
N ARG A 107 3.66 -2.79 8.55
CA ARG A 107 4.23 -1.77 7.65
C ARG A 107 3.23 -1.15 6.68
N GLN A 108 1.99 -1.61 6.67
CA GLN A 108 0.92 -1.07 5.83
C GLN A 108 1.33 -0.94 4.34
N LEU A 109 1.38 0.28 3.79
CA LEU A 109 1.75 0.51 2.38
C LEU A 109 3.24 0.28 2.07
N GLU A 110 4.07 0.02 3.07
CA GLU A 110 5.48 -0.38 2.94
C GLU A 110 5.69 -1.89 3.20
N VAL A 111 4.63 -2.69 3.15
CA VAL A 111 4.64 -4.14 3.41
C VAL A 111 5.71 -4.92 2.61
N LEU A 112 6.11 -4.40 1.45
CA LEU A 112 7.11 -5.01 0.56
C LEU A 112 8.50 -4.35 0.62
N ALA A 113 8.74 -3.43 1.58
CA ALA A 113 9.96 -2.62 1.61
C ALA A 113 11.26 -3.43 1.78
N TYR A 114 11.21 -4.54 2.49
CA TYR A 114 12.41 -5.25 2.95
C TYR A 114 12.48 -6.71 2.47
N ILE A 115 11.86 -7.02 1.34
CA ILE A 115 11.95 -8.35 0.72
C ILE A 115 13.40 -8.65 0.33
N ASN A 116 13.97 -9.70 0.90
CA ASN A 116 15.31 -10.18 0.60
C ASN A 116 15.36 -11.08 -0.65
N GLN A 117 16.54 -11.57 -1.04
CA GLN A 117 16.68 -12.36 -2.27
C GLN A 117 16.08 -13.77 -2.15
N GLU A 118 16.09 -14.37 -0.97
CA GLU A 118 15.49 -15.68 -0.71
C GLU A 118 13.97 -15.58 -0.81
N GLU A 119 13.39 -14.60 -0.15
CA GLU A 119 11.95 -14.30 -0.24
C GLU A 119 11.49 -14.00 -1.68
N LYS A 120 12.32 -13.31 -2.49
CA LYS A 120 12.00 -13.09 -3.92
C LYS A 120 11.93 -14.40 -4.71
N ALA A 121 12.77 -15.35 -4.38
CA ALA A 121 12.73 -16.68 -5.00
C ALA A 121 11.49 -17.46 -4.57
N GLU A 122 11.12 -17.40 -3.28
CA GLU A 122 9.91 -18.01 -2.74
C GLU A 122 8.63 -17.38 -3.32
N ILE A 123 8.59 -16.05 -3.43
CA ILE A 123 7.49 -15.32 -4.07
C ILE A 123 7.29 -15.79 -5.50
N LYS A 124 8.37 -15.91 -6.26
CA LYS A 124 8.32 -16.40 -7.63
C LYS A 124 7.78 -17.83 -7.68
N ALA A 125 8.34 -18.71 -6.87
CA ALA A 125 7.90 -20.11 -6.80
C ALA A 125 6.43 -20.25 -6.43
N LEU A 126 5.95 -19.47 -5.44
CA LEU A 126 4.55 -19.46 -5.03
C LEU A 126 3.63 -18.90 -6.11
N ALA A 127 4.00 -17.78 -6.74
CA ALA A 127 3.21 -17.17 -7.81
C ALA A 127 3.06 -18.09 -9.04
N GLU A 128 4.11 -18.87 -9.37
CA GLU A 128 4.12 -19.80 -10.50
C GLU A 128 3.57 -21.20 -10.13
N SER A 129 3.27 -21.47 -8.88
CA SER A 129 2.86 -22.80 -8.38
C SER A 129 1.46 -23.25 -8.82
N GLY A 130 0.61 -22.34 -9.28
CA GLY A 130 -0.81 -22.61 -9.55
C GLY A 130 -1.68 -22.77 -8.29
N LYS A 131 -1.16 -22.47 -7.10
CA LYS A 131 -1.91 -22.56 -5.82
C LYS A 131 -2.77 -21.33 -5.54
N ILE A 132 -2.53 -20.22 -6.23
CA ILE A 132 -3.28 -18.96 -6.06
C ILE A 132 -4.43 -18.95 -7.06
N ASN A 133 -5.65 -19.08 -6.57
CA ASN A 133 -6.86 -19.04 -7.36
C ASN A 133 -7.46 -17.64 -7.35
N ILE A 134 -7.59 -17.01 -8.52
CA ILE A 134 -8.11 -15.66 -8.68
C ILE A 134 -9.55 -15.70 -9.15
N HIS A 135 -10.43 -15.03 -8.45
CA HIS A 135 -11.86 -14.91 -8.77
C HIS A 135 -12.23 -13.43 -8.99
N VAL A 136 -13.16 -13.20 -9.90
CA VAL A 136 -13.80 -11.90 -10.04
C VAL A 136 -14.84 -11.75 -8.95
N SER A 137 -14.74 -10.67 -8.17
CA SER A 137 -15.79 -10.35 -7.18
C SER A 137 -17.07 -9.88 -7.88
N GLU A 138 -18.22 -10.30 -7.32
CA GLU A 138 -19.55 -9.80 -7.69
C GLU A 138 -19.97 -8.57 -6.88
N GLU A 139 -19.15 -8.17 -5.89
CA GLU A 139 -19.41 -6.98 -5.08
C GLU A 139 -19.39 -5.71 -5.96
N PRO A 140 -20.27 -4.74 -5.67
CA PRO A 140 -20.40 -3.53 -6.48
C PRO A 140 -19.23 -2.56 -6.33
N ASP A 141 -18.36 -2.78 -5.36
CA ASP A 141 -17.26 -1.88 -5.02
C ASP A 141 -16.19 -1.85 -6.12
N ILE A 142 -15.77 -0.64 -6.49
CA ILE A 142 -14.70 -0.42 -7.47
C ILE A 142 -13.37 -0.94 -6.95
N PHE A 143 -13.13 -0.79 -5.63
CA PHE A 143 -11.97 -1.28 -4.92
C PHE A 143 -12.41 -2.36 -3.94
N TYR A 144 -12.17 -3.62 -4.27
CA TYR A 144 -12.51 -4.77 -3.43
C TYR A 144 -11.45 -5.85 -3.56
N ILE A 145 -10.94 -6.31 -2.43
CA ILE A 145 -9.97 -7.39 -2.32
C ILE A 145 -10.39 -8.26 -1.12
N ARG A 146 -10.66 -9.54 -1.37
CA ARG A 146 -10.87 -10.54 -0.31
C ARG A 146 -9.88 -11.67 -0.53
N ILE A 147 -9.17 -12.04 0.53
CA ILE A 147 -8.21 -13.15 0.52
C ILE A 147 -8.60 -14.15 1.59
N PHE A 148 -8.69 -15.40 1.18
CA PHE A 148 -8.87 -16.55 2.06
C PHE A 148 -7.64 -17.44 1.98
N LEU A 149 -7.10 -17.80 3.14
CA LEU A 149 -5.97 -18.71 3.29
C LEU A 149 -6.36 -19.87 4.19
N ALA A 150 -5.91 -21.10 3.85
CA ALA A 150 -6.11 -22.27 4.69
C ALA A 150 -4.85 -23.13 4.80
N ALA A 151 -4.62 -23.70 5.98
CA ALA A 151 -3.55 -24.66 6.26
C ALA A 151 -3.88 -25.53 7.48
N GLY A 152 -3.61 -26.83 7.41
CA GLY A 152 -3.71 -27.72 8.56
C GLY A 152 -5.09 -27.75 9.23
N GLY A 153 -6.18 -27.51 8.50
CA GLY A 153 -7.54 -27.44 9.02
C GLY A 153 -7.95 -26.09 9.62
N ASN A 154 -7.04 -25.12 9.72
CA ASN A 154 -7.32 -23.72 10.09
C ASN A 154 -7.49 -22.87 8.84
N ASN A 155 -8.20 -21.74 8.99
CA ASN A 155 -8.33 -20.77 7.92
C ASN A 155 -8.34 -19.33 8.48
N ALA A 156 -8.06 -18.39 7.60
CA ALA A 156 -8.21 -16.95 7.84
C ALA A 156 -8.77 -16.28 6.59
N GLU A 157 -9.53 -15.22 6.79
CA GLU A 157 -10.08 -14.41 5.69
C GLU A 157 -9.98 -12.93 6.03
N VAL A 158 -9.55 -12.14 5.07
CA VAL A 158 -9.43 -10.68 5.18
C VAL A 158 -10.03 -10.01 3.95
N THR A 159 -10.78 -8.94 4.18
CA THR A 159 -11.39 -8.11 3.12
C THR A 159 -10.98 -6.64 3.29
N ILE A 160 -10.68 -5.98 2.19
CA ILE A 160 -10.39 -4.54 2.10
C ILE A 160 -11.34 -3.93 1.07
#